data_68aca038aaf53e9dce96c1c5cd6cda3b
#
_entry.id   68aca038aaf53e9dce96c1c5cd6cda3b
#
_cell.length_a   1.000
_cell.length_b   1.000
_cell.length_c   1.000
_cell.angle_alpha   90.00
_cell.angle_beta   90.00
_cell.angle_gamma   90.00
#
_symmetry.space_group_name_H-M   'P 1'
#
loop_
_entity.id
_entity.type
_entity.pdbx_description
1 polymer ?
#
loop_
_entity_poly.entity_id
_entity_poly.type
_entity_poly.pdbx_seq_one_letter_code
_entity_poly.pdbx_strand_id
1 'polypeptide(L)'
;MPYDDLTGLRITVDNGVATVTLDHPPLNLMDGVLLPSLRGFVNRVRHDTDVRVVVFDSADPEFFSAHGDMAYLTEPEALPAATAAALAAAPDVPVPDGMNILEAMSDEVRGLPQVTIGKIAGFARGAGNEFLMYLDMRFAAIGQSGQAQPEAVMDILPGGGGTVNMARLLGRARALELLLGSELVDAELAERYGLVNRAVPADEIDTFVDRLAHRIARLRPEVVAAIKATVETITPRIPHQAYAVENSALFSLFTDDMVASAHKQLAAGVQTREGERDLERILDSL
;
A
#
# COMPACT_ATOMS: atom_id res chain seq x y z
N MET A 1 4.60 22.03 -11.20
CA MET A 1 5.68 21.18 -10.65
C MET A 1 5.80 19.90 -11.47
N PRO A 2 6.86 19.11 -11.37
CA PRO A 2 7.03 17.94 -12.25
C PRO A 2 5.97 16.82 -12.02
N TYR A 3 5.08 16.99 -11.06
CA TYR A 3 4.08 16.00 -10.65
C TYR A 3 2.63 16.51 -10.66
N ASP A 4 2.34 17.73 -11.14
CA ASP A 4 1.02 18.37 -11.04
C ASP A 4 -0.09 17.70 -11.90
N ASP A 5 0.29 16.81 -12.81
CA ASP A 5 -0.60 16.05 -13.68
C ASP A 5 -1.04 14.69 -13.09
N LEU A 6 -0.57 14.33 -11.90
CA LEU A 6 -0.89 13.06 -11.27
C LEU A 6 -2.20 13.16 -10.46
N THR A 7 -3.29 12.69 -11.05
CA THR A 7 -4.62 12.74 -10.44
C THR A 7 -4.70 11.88 -9.17
N GLY A 8 -5.36 12.40 -8.12
CA GLY A 8 -5.49 11.68 -6.84
C GLY A 8 -4.26 11.76 -5.95
N LEU A 9 -3.21 12.49 -6.39
CA LEU A 9 -2.03 12.77 -5.59
C LEU A 9 -1.81 14.28 -5.46
N ARG A 10 -1.48 14.71 -4.26
CA ARG A 10 -0.96 16.05 -4.00
C ARG A 10 0.49 15.92 -3.55
N ILE A 11 1.41 16.51 -4.31
CA ILE A 11 2.84 16.31 -4.08
C ILE A 11 3.51 17.65 -3.80
N THR A 12 4.24 17.71 -2.71
CA THR A 12 5.08 18.86 -2.34
C THR A 12 6.51 18.39 -2.14
N VAL A 13 7.47 19.23 -2.51
CA VAL A 13 8.90 18.94 -2.30
C VAL A 13 9.50 20.08 -1.47
N ASP A 14 10.06 19.74 -0.33
CA ASP A 14 10.78 20.67 0.54
C ASP A 14 12.08 20.07 1.03
N ASN A 15 13.19 20.78 0.81
CA ASN A 15 14.52 20.42 1.33
C ASN A 15 14.93 18.94 1.13
N GLY A 16 14.59 18.37 -0.05
CA GLY A 16 14.92 16.99 -0.41
C GLY A 16 13.91 15.95 0.07
N VAL A 17 12.79 16.37 0.64
CA VAL A 17 11.67 15.51 1.03
C VAL A 17 10.50 15.76 0.10
N ALA A 18 10.05 14.73 -0.60
CA ALA A 18 8.78 14.74 -1.33
C ALA A 18 7.69 14.14 -0.42
N THR A 19 6.65 14.92 -0.12
CA THR A 19 5.44 14.42 0.52
C THR A 19 4.41 14.13 -0.55
N VAL A 20 3.99 12.88 -0.64
CA VAL A 20 3.00 12.36 -1.58
C VAL A 20 1.73 12.06 -0.79
N THR A 21 0.82 12.99 -0.81
CA THR A 21 -0.46 12.90 -0.12
C THR A 21 -1.49 12.25 -1.04
N LEU A 22 -2.04 11.10 -0.64
CA LEU A 22 -3.19 10.50 -1.31
C LEU A 22 -4.40 11.43 -1.12
N ASP A 23 -4.95 11.94 -2.21
CA ASP A 23 -6.08 12.88 -2.23
C ASP A 23 -7.08 12.45 -3.31
N HIS A 24 -7.65 11.27 -3.11
CA HIS A 24 -8.59 10.62 -4.01
C HIS A 24 -9.88 10.22 -3.25
N PRO A 25 -10.74 11.22 -2.95
CA PRO A 25 -11.97 10.99 -2.20
C PRO A 25 -12.95 10.07 -2.95
N PRO A 26 -13.83 9.31 -2.24
CA PRO A 26 -14.04 9.46 -0.80
C PRO A 26 -13.17 8.57 0.09
N LEU A 27 -12.39 7.62 -0.44
CA LEU A 27 -11.79 6.51 0.32
C LEU A 27 -10.32 6.24 -0.02
N ASN A 28 -9.73 6.98 -0.94
CA ASN A 28 -8.39 6.69 -1.48
C ASN A 28 -8.25 5.23 -1.95
N LEU A 29 -9.24 4.73 -2.71
CA LEU A 29 -9.19 3.38 -3.25
C LEU A 29 -7.98 3.20 -4.18
N MET A 30 -7.33 2.05 -4.10
CA MET A 30 -6.34 1.64 -5.10
C MET A 30 -7.07 1.20 -6.36
N ASP A 31 -7.45 2.18 -7.18
CA ASP A 31 -8.28 2.04 -8.37
C ASP A 31 -7.55 2.41 -9.67
N GLY A 32 -8.30 2.51 -10.77
CA GLY A 32 -7.82 2.91 -12.08
C GLY A 32 -7.33 4.36 -12.19
N VAL A 33 -7.42 5.15 -11.13
CA VAL A 33 -6.90 6.52 -11.04
C VAL A 33 -5.64 6.56 -10.16
N LEU A 34 -5.74 6.04 -8.94
CA LEU A 34 -4.65 6.13 -7.96
C LEU A 34 -3.47 5.23 -8.33
N LEU A 35 -3.72 4.01 -8.80
CA LEU A 35 -2.67 3.07 -9.18
C LEU A 35 -1.77 3.61 -10.33
N PRO A 36 -2.28 4.09 -11.48
CA PRO A 36 -1.43 4.69 -12.52
C PRO A 36 -0.74 5.97 -12.06
N SER A 37 -1.37 6.79 -11.22
CA SER A 37 -0.77 8.01 -10.69
C SER A 37 0.42 7.71 -9.77
N LEU A 38 0.29 6.74 -8.87
CA LEU A 38 1.39 6.26 -8.03
C LEU A 38 2.53 5.71 -8.89
N ARG A 39 2.22 4.88 -9.89
CA ARG A 39 3.24 4.34 -10.79
C ARG A 39 3.95 5.42 -11.59
N GLY A 40 3.20 6.39 -12.11
CA GLY A 40 3.75 7.56 -12.80
C GLY A 40 4.66 8.40 -11.90
N PHE A 41 4.29 8.60 -10.62
CA PHE A 41 5.13 9.25 -9.64
C PHE A 41 6.44 8.48 -9.41
N VAL A 42 6.34 7.19 -9.16
CA VAL A 42 7.50 6.31 -8.89
C VAL A 42 8.48 6.31 -10.06
N ASN A 43 7.96 6.25 -11.29
CA ASN A 43 8.79 6.29 -12.50
C ASN A 43 9.55 7.62 -12.64
N ARG A 44 8.94 8.74 -12.25
CA ARG A 44 9.57 10.07 -12.33
C ARG A 44 10.54 10.31 -11.16
N VAL A 45 10.12 10.02 -9.92
CA VAL A 45 10.90 10.35 -8.72
C VAL A 45 12.22 9.58 -8.65
N ARG A 46 12.30 8.38 -9.20
CA ARG A 46 13.56 7.59 -9.23
C ARG A 46 14.72 8.31 -9.93
N HIS A 47 14.40 9.23 -10.84
CA HIS A 47 15.37 10.03 -11.59
C HIS A 47 15.52 11.46 -11.06
N ASP A 48 14.71 11.83 -10.06
CA ASP A 48 14.77 13.16 -9.45
C ASP A 48 15.86 13.21 -8.38
N THR A 49 16.97 13.88 -8.73
CA THR A 49 18.14 14.00 -7.84
C THR A 49 17.93 15.00 -6.70
N ASP A 50 16.91 15.83 -6.77
CA ASP A 50 16.58 16.80 -5.73
C ASP A 50 15.75 16.15 -4.59
N VAL A 51 15.13 15.00 -4.87
CA VAL A 51 14.37 14.20 -3.88
C VAL A 51 15.27 13.11 -3.29
N ARG A 52 15.36 13.05 -1.97
CA ARG A 52 16.12 12.08 -1.18
C ARG A 52 15.27 11.15 -0.38
N VAL A 53 14.11 11.64 0.07
CA VAL A 53 13.13 10.93 0.88
C VAL A 53 11.75 11.15 0.29
N VAL A 54 10.94 10.10 0.26
CA VAL A 54 9.53 10.17 -0.12
C VAL A 54 8.70 9.77 1.09
N VAL A 55 7.78 10.63 1.50
CA VAL A 55 6.80 10.37 2.55
C VAL A 55 5.44 10.19 1.89
N PHE A 56 4.81 9.02 2.08
CA PHE A 56 3.44 8.77 1.66
C PHE A 56 2.51 8.99 2.85
N ASP A 57 1.51 9.86 2.68
CA ASP A 57 0.45 10.11 3.65
C ASP A 57 -0.92 10.27 2.98
N SER A 58 -1.93 10.66 3.72
CA SER A 58 -3.30 10.84 3.21
C SER A 58 -3.84 12.21 3.57
N ALA A 59 -4.63 12.80 2.66
CA ALA A 59 -5.45 13.98 2.93
C ALA A 59 -6.71 13.62 3.74
N ASP A 60 -7.13 12.36 3.70
CA ASP A 60 -8.27 11.87 4.45
C ASP A 60 -7.86 11.51 5.88
N PRO A 61 -8.53 12.07 6.91
CA PRO A 61 -8.16 11.79 8.30
C PRO A 61 -8.59 10.40 8.79
N GLU A 62 -9.49 9.71 8.06
CA GLU A 62 -10.02 8.40 8.46
C GLU A 62 -9.40 7.26 7.65
N PHE A 63 -8.96 7.53 6.41
CA PHE A 63 -8.43 6.50 5.51
C PHE A 63 -7.07 6.91 4.93
N PHE A 64 -6.06 6.09 5.16
CA PHE A 64 -4.87 6.13 4.33
C PHE A 64 -5.24 5.64 2.93
N SER A 65 -5.80 4.44 2.84
CA SER A 65 -6.48 3.86 1.68
C SER A 65 -7.40 2.75 2.19
N ALA A 66 -8.69 2.82 1.86
CA ALA A 66 -9.65 1.85 2.37
C ALA A 66 -9.33 0.42 1.91
N HIS A 67 -9.15 0.23 0.61
CA HIS A 67 -8.72 -1.05 -0.01
C HIS A 67 -8.55 -0.88 -1.54
N GLY A 68 -8.40 -1.99 -2.28
CA GLY A 68 -8.52 -2.03 -3.73
C GLY A 68 -9.98 -1.89 -4.18
N ASP A 69 -10.21 -1.31 -5.36
CA ASP A 69 -11.56 -1.13 -5.86
C ASP A 69 -12.30 -2.47 -6.03
N MET A 70 -13.47 -2.59 -5.41
CA MET A 70 -14.36 -3.75 -5.55
C MET A 70 -14.82 -4.00 -7.00
N ALA A 71 -14.75 -2.99 -7.86
CA ALA A 71 -14.98 -3.15 -9.29
C ALA A 71 -14.04 -4.19 -9.92
N TYR A 72 -12.84 -4.38 -9.36
CA TYR A 72 -11.92 -5.42 -9.83
C TYR A 72 -12.46 -6.84 -9.66
N LEU A 73 -13.41 -7.04 -8.76
CA LEU A 73 -14.06 -8.33 -8.48
C LEU A 73 -15.41 -8.48 -9.20
N THR A 74 -16.09 -7.36 -9.50
CA THR A 74 -17.47 -7.36 -9.99
C THR A 74 -17.61 -6.93 -11.45
N GLU A 75 -16.60 -6.25 -12.01
CA GLU A 75 -16.62 -5.72 -13.37
C GLU A 75 -15.42 -6.26 -14.18
N PRO A 76 -15.65 -7.15 -15.15
CA PRO A 76 -14.55 -7.84 -15.87
C PRO A 76 -13.54 -6.94 -16.55
N GLU A 77 -13.93 -5.70 -16.92
CA GLU A 77 -13.06 -4.76 -17.63
C GLU A 77 -12.29 -3.82 -16.69
N ALA A 78 -12.67 -3.74 -15.40
CA ALA A 78 -12.10 -2.76 -14.47
C ALA A 78 -10.60 -2.99 -14.22
N LEU A 79 -10.20 -4.21 -13.87
CA LEU A 79 -8.79 -4.55 -13.63
C LEU A 79 -7.93 -4.47 -14.91
N PRO A 80 -8.37 -4.98 -16.08
CA PRO A 80 -7.67 -4.76 -17.37
C PRO A 80 -7.48 -3.28 -17.69
N ALA A 81 -8.50 -2.44 -17.50
CA ALA A 81 -8.42 -1.00 -17.78
C ALA A 81 -7.42 -0.30 -16.83
N ALA A 82 -7.47 -0.57 -15.53
CA ALA A 82 -6.52 -0.05 -14.55
C ALA A 82 -5.08 -0.49 -14.87
N THR A 83 -4.91 -1.75 -15.26
CA THR A 83 -3.61 -2.30 -15.70
C THR A 83 -3.07 -1.56 -16.92
N ALA A 84 -3.89 -1.36 -17.95
CA ALA A 84 -3.49 -0.64 -19.15
C ALA A 84 -3.10 0.82 -18.85
N ALA A 85 -3.86 1.51 -17.98
CA ALA A 85 -3.55 2.87 -17.55
C ALA A 85 -2.22 2.93 -16.78
N ALA A 86 -1.97 1.98 -15.87
CA ALA A 86 -0.74 1.92 -15.11
C ALA A 86 0.48 1.57 -16.00
N LEU A 87 0.32 0.71 -17.01
CA LEU A 87 1.37 0.45 -18.00
C LEU A 87 1.70 1.71 -18.79
N ALA A 88 0.69 2.48 -19.20
CA ALA A 88 0.88 3.74 -19.94
C ALA A 88 1.58 4.82 -19.08
N ALA A 89 1.41 4.81 -17.75
CA ALA A 89 2.06 5.75 -16.84
C ALA A 89 3.58 5.54 -16.71
N ALA A 90 4.09 4.34 -17.04
CA ALA A 90 5.51 4.00 -17.04
C ALA A 90 5.84 3.02 -18.17
N PRO A 91 5.79 3.46 -19.45
CA PRO A 91 5.85 2.58 -20.62
C PRO A 91 7.19 1.86 -20.78
N ASP A 92 8.26 2.45 -20.28
CA ASP A 92 9.63 1.91 -20.37
C ASP A 92 9.98 0.97 -19.21
N VAL A 93 9.07 0.77 -18.25
CA VAL A 93 9.28 -0.08 -17.09
C VAL A 93 8.43 -1.35 -17.22
N PRO A 94 9.05 -2.51 -17.51
CA PRO A 94 8.28 -3.75 -17.67
C PRO A 94 7.73 -4.24 -16.34
N VAL A 95 6.57 -4.92 -16.39
CA VAL A 95 6.08 -5.71 -15.26
C VAL A 95 6.87 -7.01 -15.24
N PRO A 96 7.50 -7.38 -14.11
CA PRO A 96 8.24 -8.64 -14.01
C PRO A 96 7.33 -9.86 -14.16
N ASP A 97 7.86 -10.92 -14.76
CA ASP A 97 7.14 -12.18 -14.90
C ASP A 97 6.65 -12.70 -13.54
N GLY A 98 5.37 -13.06 -13.48
CA GLY A 98 4.73 -13.58 -12.28
C GLY A 98 4.12 -12.53 -11.36
N MET A 99 4.35 -11.23 -11.61
CA MET A 99 3.73 -10.13 -10.90
C MET A 99 2.50 -9.58 -11.65
N ASN A 100 1.51 -9.16 -10.92
CA ASN A 100 0.47 -8.28 -11.43
C ASN A 100 0.91 -6.80 -11.33
N ILE A 101 0.08 -5.88 -11.81
CA ILE A 101 0.45 -4.46 -11.90
C ILE A 101 0.57 -3.78 -10.53
N LEU A 102 -0.22 -4.18 -9.53
CA LEU A 102 -0.15 -3.62 -8.18
C LEU A 102 1.13 -4.07 -7.46
N GLU A 103 1.46 -5.35 -7.56
CA GLU A 103 2.71 -5.90 -7.04
C GLU A 103 3.93 -5.26 -7.71
N ALA A 104 3.91 -5.13 -9.04
CA ALA A 104 5.00 -4.53 -9.80
C ALA A 104 5.22 -3.06 -9.40
N MET A 105 4.17 -2.25 -9.34
CA MET A 105 4.25 -0.85 -8.91
C MET A 105 4.80 -0.75 -7.48
N SER A 106 4.34 -1.61 -6.58
CA SER A 106 4.79 -1.61 -5.19
C SER A 106 6.26 -2.07 -5.07
N ASP A 107 6.70 -3.06 -5.85
CA ASP A 107 8.12 -3.47 -5.89
C ASP A 107 9.01 -2.39 -6.54
N GLU A 108 8.48 -1.63 -7.52
CA GLU A 108 9.16 -0.44 -8.06
C GLU A 108 9.40 0.62 -6.97
N VAL A 109 8.43 0.84 -6.05
CA VAL A 109 8.59 1.72 -4.87
C VAL A 109 9.70 1.21 -3.96
N ARG A 110 9.72 -0.08 -3.63
CA ARG A 110 10.78 -0.69 -2.83
C ARG A 110 12.17 -0.51 -3.47
N GLY A 111 12.22 -0.52 -4.79
CA GLY A 111 13.45 -0.34 -5.58
C GLY A 111 13.92 1.11 -5.75
N LEU A 112 13.24 2.09 -5.18
CA LEU A 112 13.65 3.49 -5.30
C LEU A 112 15.01 3.75 -4.62
N PRO A 113 15.87 4.59 -5.21
CA PRO A 113 17.08 5.06 -4.54
C PRO A 113 16.76 5.96 -3.34
N GLN A 114 15.62 6.66 -3.37
CA GLN A 114 15.08 7.45 -2.26
C GLN A 114 14.70 6.53 -1.09
N VAL A 115 14.73 7.08 0.12
CA VAL A 115 14.14 6.41 1.29
C VAL A 115 12.65 6.66 1.31
N THR A 116 11.86 5.59 1.50
CA THR A 116 10.39 5.66 1.48
C THR A 116 9.81 5.48 2.88
N ILE A 117 8.88 6.35 3.26
CA ILE A 117 8.24 6.37 4.59
C ILE A 117 6.73 6.41 4.42
N GLY A 118 6.00 5.50 5.08
CA GLY A 118 4.56 5.58 5.24
C GLY A 118 4.19 6.26 6.56
N LYS A 119 3.40 7.33 6.49
CA LYS A 119 2.76 7.99 7.62
C LYS A 119 1.29 7.59 7.65
N ILE A 120 0.89 6.78 8.62
CA ILE A 120 -0.42 6.14 8.68
C ILE A 120 -1.23 6.79 9.81
N ALA A 121 -2.15 7.69 9.45
CA ALA A 121 -3.02 8.38 10.40
C ALA A 121 -4.50 7.96 10.28
N GLY A 122 -4.84 7.05 9.40
CA GLY A 122 -6.16 6.47 9.18
C GLY A 122 -6.08 4.99 8.88
N PHE A 123 -7.19 4.39 8.45
CA PHE A 123 -7.26 2.98 8.11
C PHE A 123 -6.55 2.69 6.78
N ALA A 124 -5.77 1.61 6.77
CA ALA A 124 -5.12 1.05 5.59
C ALA A 124 -5.47 -0.43 5.50
N ARG A 125 -6.30 -0.82 4.53
CA ARG A 125 -6.74 -2.19 4.36
C ARG A 125 -6.41 -2.72 2.97
N GLY A 126 -6.36 -4.03 2.83
CA GLY A 126 -6.13 -4.69 1.55
C GLY A 126 -4.99 -4.06 0.75
N ALA A 127 -5.23 -3.67 -0.49
CA ALA A 127 -4.26 -3.06 -1.38
C ALA A 127 -3.53 -1.84 -0.79
N GLY A 128 -4.20 -1.03 0.05
CA GLY A 128 -3.57 0.10 0.75
C GLY A 128 -2.53 -0.34 1.79
N ASN A 129 -2.84 -1.38 2.56
CA ASN A 129 -1.91 -1.97 3.51
C ASN A 129 -0.80 -2.76 2.79
N GLU A 130 -1.12 -3.43 1.69
CA GLU A 130 -0.15 -4.12 0.84
C GLU A 130 0.90 -3.15 0.31
N PHE A 131 0.49 -2.01 -0.26
CA PHE A 131 1.39 -0.94 -0.69
C PHE A 131 2.35 -0.49 0.42
N LEU A 132 1.84 -0.28 1.63
CA LEU A 132 2.66 0.13 2.78
C LEU A 132 3.76 -0.89 3.14
N MET A 133 3.52 -2.18 2.95
CA MET A 133 4.52 -3.23 3.26
C MET A 133 5.76 -3.20 2.36
N TYR A 134 5.73 -2.52 1.23
CA TYR A 134 6.90 -2.35 0.36
C TYR A 134 7.77 -1.14 0.72
N LEU A 135 7.28 -0.23 1.56
CA LEU A 135 8.04 0.95 1.97
C LEU A 135 9.20 0.58 2.90
N ASP A 136 10.25 1.39 2.90
CA ASP A 136 11.39 1.19 3.81
C ASP A 136 10.98 1.29 5.27
N MET A 137 10.12 2.26 5.61
CA MET A 137 9.64 2.49 6.98
C MET A 137 8.15 2.83 7.02
N ARG A 138 7.49 2.53 8.13
CA ARG A 138 6.07 2.80 8.41
C ARG A 138 5.91 3.27 9.84
N PHE A 139 5.13 4.34 10.04
CA PHE A 139 4.77 4.89 11.34
C PHE A 139 3.26 5.07 11.43
N ALA A 140 2.66 4.66 12.53
CA ALA A 140 1.21 4.58 12.70
C ALA A 140 0.74 5.44 13.88
N ALA A 141 -0.32 6.22 13.68
CA ALA A 141 -0.88 7.09 14.70
C ALA A 141 -1.72 6.29 15.72
N ILE A 142 -1.35 6.38 17.00
CA ILE A 142 -2.09 5.73 18.10
C ILE A 142 -3.50 6.29 18.18
N GLY A 143 -4.49 5.38 18.23
CA GLY A 143 -5.90 5.72 18.38
C GLY A 143 -6.58 6.26 17.14
N GLN A 144 -5.87 6.39 16.00
CA GLN A 144 -6.42 6.84 14.72
C GLN A 144 -6.21 5.83 13.60
N SER A 145 -5.06 5.18 13.55
CA SER A 145 -4.74 4.24 12.48
C SER A 145 -5.16 2.82 12.81
N GLY A 146 -5.47 2.06 11.76
CA GLY A 146 -5.68 0.63 11.80
C GLY A 146 -5.26 -0.01 10.48
N GLN A 147 -4.76 -1.23 10.54
CA GLN A 147 -4.32 -1.98 9.36
C GLN A 147 -4.99 -3.36 9.34
N ALA A 148 -5.47 -3.81 8.16
CA ALA A 148 -6.08 -5.12 7.99
C ALA A 148 -5.83 -5.70 6.59
N GLN A 149 -5.98 -7.01 6.48
CA GLN A 149 -6.14 -7.74 5.22
C GLN A 149 -7.50 -8.45 5.26
N PRO A 150 -8.57 -7.80 4.78
CA PRO A 150 -9.93 -8.34 4.90
C PRO A 150 -10.27 -9.41 3.86
N GLU A 151 -9.35 -9.71 2.95
CA GLU A 151 -9.59 -10.49 1.76
C GLU A 151 -10.14 -11.90 2.05
N ALA A 152 -9.70 -12.56 3.15
CA ALA A 152 -10.14 -13.91 3.46
C ALA A 152 -11.65 -13.99 3.78
N VAL A 153 -12.21 -12.97 4.47
CA VAL A 153 -13.67 -12.87 4.71
C VAL A 153 -14.42 -12.32 3.50
N MET A 154 -13.71 -11.93 2.45
CA MET A 154 -14.24 -11.50 1.16
C MET A 154 -14.15 -12.61 0.09
N ASP A 155 -13.89 -13.86 0.48
CA ASP A 155 -13.76 -15.04 -0.38
C ASP A 155 -12.57 -14.98 -1.38
N ILE A 156 -11.56 -14.15 -1.11
CA ILE A 156 -10.33 -14.08 -1.89
C ILE A 156 -9.10 -14.09 -0.97
N LEU A 157 -7.92 -14.00 -1.55
CA LEU A 157 -6.67 -13.73 -0.83
C LEU A 157 -6.09 -12.38 -1.27
N PRO A 158 -5.20 -11.76 -0.48
CA PRO A 158 -4.51 -10.54 -0.86
C PRO A 158 -3.81 -10.67 -2.20
N GLY A 159 -4.05 -9.72 -3.11
CA GLY A 159 -3.55 -9.77 -4.48
C GLY A 159 -2.50 -8.72 -4.84
N GLY A 160 -2.02 -7.96 -3.87
CA GLY A 160 -0.96 -6.97 -4.05
C GLY A 160 0.35 -7.34 -3.35
N GLY A 161 0.58 -8.63 -3.11
CA GLY A 161 1.74 -9.14 -2.39
C GLY A 161 1.55 -9.25 -0.88
N GLY A 162 0.31 -9.20 -0.39
CA GLY A 162 -0.01 -9.22 1.04
C GLY A 162 0.42 -10.50 1.72
N THR A 163 0.17 -11.67 1.12
CA THR A 163 0.54 -12.95 1.73
C THR A 163 2.05 -13.11 1.83
N VAL A 164 2.78 -12.74 0.79
CA VAL A 164 4.24 -12.92 0.74
C VAL A 164 4.99 -11.87 1.58
N ASN A 165 4.56 -10.61 1.55
CA ASN A 165 5.21 -9.54 2.32
C ASN A 165 4.90 -9.64 3.82
N MET A 166 3.66 -9.96 4.20
CA MET A 166 3.30 -10.12 5.61
C MET A 166 4.04 -11.32 6.23
N ALA A 167 4.12 -12.43 5.52
CA ALA A 167 4.90 -13.60 5.97
C ALA A 167 6.39 -13.28 6.17
N ARG A 168 6.96 -12.44 5.29
CA ARG A 168 8.34 -11.96 5.39
C ARG A 168 8.56 -11.01 6.58
N LEU A 169 7.64 -10.07 6.79
CA LEU A 169 7.76 -9.05 7.84
C LEU A 169 7.52 -9.63 9.24
N LEU A 170 6.50 -10.47 9.39
CA LEU A 170 5.99 -10.90 10.69
C LEU A 170 6.36 -12.34 11.06
N GLY A 171 6.79 -13.14 10.08
CA GLY A 171 6.92 -14.59 10.19
C GLY A 171 5.57 -15.30 10.07
N ARG A 172 5.62 -16.61 9.78
CA ARG A 172 4.46 -17.41 9.38
C ARG A 172 3.26 -17.34 10.36
N ALA A 173 3.52 -17.41 11.66
CA ALA A 173 2.42 -17.52 12.65
C ALA A 173 1.56 -16.24 12.68
N ARG A 174 2.19 -15.07 12.83
CA ARG A 174 1.49 -13.78 12.85
C ARG A 174 0.88 -13.42 11.49
N ALA A 175 1.55 -13.77 10.39
CA ALA A 175 0.99 -13.58 9.08
C ALA A 175 -0.32 -14.36 8.90
N LEU A 176 -0.35 -15.65 9.27
CA LEU A 176 -1.58 -16.46 9.19
C LEU A 176 -2.68 -15.96 10.14
N GLU A 177 -2.32 -15.49 11.33
CA GLU A 177 -3.27 -14.87 12.26
C GLU A 177 -3.97 -13.67 11.62
N LEU A 178 -3.21 -12.73 11.05
CA LEU A 178 -3.78 -11.51 10.46
C LEU A 178 -4.50 -11.75 9.12
N LEU A 179 -3.94 -12.63 8.28
CA LEU A 179 -4.51 -12.93 6.96
C LEU A 179 -5.80 -13.76 7.04
N LEU A 180 -5.89 -14.69 8.01
CA LEU A 180 -7.07 -15.54 8.18
C LEU A 180 -8.09 -14.96 9.16
N GLY A 181 -7.59 -14.21 10.17
CA GLY A 181 -8.45 -13.51 11.12
C GLY A 181 -9.13 -12.28 10.54
N SER A 182 -8.48 -11.63 9.55
CA SER A 182 -8.99 -10.43 8.87
C SER A 182 -9.38 -9.27 9.80
N GLU A 183 -8.88 -9.29 11.04
CA GLU A 183 -9.18 -8.27 12.05
C GLU A 183 -8.39 -6.98 11.80
N LEU A 184 -8.98 -5.85 12.21
CA LEU A 184 -8.30 -4.56 12.21
C LEU A 184 -7.29 -4.51 13.35
N VAL A 185 -6.02 -4.30 13.00
CA VAL A 185 -4.89 -4.20 13.92
C VAL A 185 -4.62 -2.73 14.22
N ASP A 186 -4.66 -2.34 15.49
CA ASP A 186 -4.29 -0.99 15.92
C ASP A 186 -2.78 -0.72 15.80
N ALA A 187 -2.39 0.55 15.94
CA ALA A 187 -1.01 0.99 15.83
C ALA A 187 -0.06 0.23 16.77
N GLU A 188 -0.49 0.01 18.01
CA GLU A 188 0.32 -0.57 19.08
C GLU A 188 0.53 -2.08 18.86
N LEU A 189 -0.49 -2.79 18.38
CA LEU A 189 -0.33 -4.20 18.00
C LEU A 189 0.51 -4.32 16.71
N ALA A 190 0.32 -3.42 15.74
CA ALA A 190 1.12 -3.37 14.52
C ALA A 190 2.62 -3.16 14.83
N GLU A 191 2.96 -2.30 15.79
CA GLU A 191 4.35 -2.14 16.27
C GLU A 191 4.87 -3.41 16.96
N ARG A 192 4.09 -4.00 17.89
CA ARG A 192 4.48 -5.24 18.59
C ARG A 192 4.73 -6.41 17.63
N TYR A 193 3.97 -6.49 16.54
CA TYR A 193 4.14 -7.54 15.54
C TYR A 193 5.25 -7.23 14.53
N GLY A 194 5.63 -5.96 14.39
CA GLY A 194 6.62 -5.51 13.41
C GLY A 194 6.02 -5.16 12.05
N LEU A 195 4.69 -4.99 11.97
CA LEU A 195 4.01 -4.49 10.77
C LEU A 195 4.35 -3.02 10.52
N VAL A 196 4.53 -2.24 11.60
CA VAL A 196 5.07 -0.87 11.55
C VAL A 196 6.31 -0.74 12.42
N ASN A 197 7.12 0.29 12.14
CA ASN A 197 8.33 0.58 12.91
C ASN A 197 8.02 1.12 14.31
N ARG A 198 7.02 2.00 14.40
CA ARG A 198 6.56 2.58 15.65
C ARG A 198 5.09 3.00 15.58
N ALA A 199 4.40 2.80 16.69
CA ALA A 199 3.19 3.53 17.05
C ALA A 199 3.61 4.88 17.68
N VAL A 200 3.03 5.97 17.19
CA VAL A 200 3.37 7.34 17.60
C VAL A 200 2.08 8.04 18.05
N PRO A 201 2.08 8.83 19.13
CA PRO A 201 0.91 9.62 19.48
C PRO A 201 0.40 10.44 18.28
N ALA A 202 -0.93 10.48 18.11
CA ALA A 202 -1.54 11.07 16.92
C ALA A 202 -1.19 12.56 16.72
N ASP A 203 -1.03 13.29 17.81
CA ASP A 203 -0.62 14.70 17.83
C ASP A 203 0.89 14.92 17.59
N GLU A 204 1.68 13.85 17.61
CA GLU A 204 3.13 13.91 17.41
C GLU A 204 3.59 13.33 16.05
N ILE A 205 2.76 12.53 15.36
CA ILE A 205 3.20 11.75 14.20
C ILE A 205 3.73 12.63 13.07
N ASP A 206 3.08 13.76 12.81
CA ASP A 206 3.50 14.70 11.76
C ASP A 206 4.91 15.24 12.04
N THR A 207 5.12 15.77 13.23
CA THR A 207 6.42 16.31 13.66
C THR A 207 7.50 15.22 13.71
N PHE A 208 7.13 14.00 14.13
CA PHE A 208 8.05 12.88 14.20
C PHE A 208 8.55 12.47 12.81
N VAL A 209 7.62 12.25 11.87
CA VAL A 209 7.94 11.82 10.50
C VAL A 209 8.69 12.91 9.75
N ASP A 210 8.25 14.17 9.84
CA ASP A 210 8.91 15.31 9.21
C ASP A 210 10.37 15.44 9.66
N ARG A 211 10.60 15.44 10.97
CA ARG A 211 11.96 15.50 11.54
C ARG A 211 12.84 14.34 11.06
N LEU A 212 12.31 13.12 11.00
CA LEU A 212 13.05 11.94 10.55
C LEU A 212 13.38 12.04 9.06
N ALA A 213 12.41 12.41 8.23
CA ALA A 213 12.58 12.55 6.79
C ALA A 213 13.64 13.61 6.44
N HIS A 214 13.54 14.80 7.03
CA HIS A 214 14.53 15.86 6.82
C HIS A 214 15.92 15.53 7.38
N ARG A 215 15.99 14.76 8.48
CA ARG A 215 17.28 14.26 8.97
C ARG A 215 17.94 13.31 7.96
N ILE A 216 17.17 12.39 7.38
CA ILE A 216 17.66 11.44 6.36
C ILE A 216 18.05 12.20 5.07
N ALA A 217 17.24 13.16 4.64
CA ALA A 217 17.49 13.95 3.43
C ALA A 217 18.82 14.73 3.46
N ARG A 218 19.37 15.01 4.65
CA ARG A 218 20.68 15.67 4.83
C ARG A 218 21.87 14.72 4.73
N LEU A 219 21.62 13.40 4.72
CA LEU A 219 22.70 12.41 4.60
C LEU A 219 23.27 12.45 3.17
N ARG A 220 24.55 12.08 3.04
CA ARG A 220 25.13 11.90 1.71
C ARG A 220 24.45 10.74 0.98
N PRO A 221 24.06 10.90 -0.30
CA PRO A 221 23.36 9.84 -1.06
C PRO A 221 24.11 8.51 -1.07
N GLU A 222 25.44 8.55 -1.16
CA GLU A 222 26.28 7.35 -1.22
C GLU A 222 26.19 6.55 0.09
N VAL A 223 26.02 7.23 1.23
CA VAL A 223 25.85 6.58 2.54
C VAL A 223 24.49 5.89 2.63
N VAL A 224 23.43 6.57 2.18
CA VAL A 224 22.08 5.99 2.15
C VAL A 224 22.04 4.78 1.21
N ALA A 225 22.58 4.92 0.01
CA ALA A 225 22.65 3.83 -0.97
C ALA A 225 23.45 2.63 -0.43
N ALA A 226 24.60 2.85 0.21
CA ALA A 226 25.40 1.79 0.80
C ALA A 226 24.66 1.05 1.93
N ILE A 227 23.93 1.79 2.79
CA ILE A 227 23.13 1.20 3.86
C ILE A 227 21.98 0.35 3.27
N LYS A 228 21.20 0.92 2.32
CA LYS A 228 20.09 0.17 1.67
C LYS A 228 20.60 -1.09 0.99
N ALA A 229 21.67 -0.98 0.20
CA ALA A 229 22.27 -2.13 -0.48
C ALA A 229 22.78 -3.19 0.49
N THR A 230 23.40 -2.80 1.61
CA THR A 230 23.89 -3.76 2.62
C THR A 230 22.74 -4.46 3.32
N VAL A 231 21.70 -3.73 3.71
CA VAL A 231 20.49 -4.33 4.32
C VAL A 231 19.83 -5.30 3.35
N GLU A 232 19.75 -4.95 2.05
CA GLU A 232 19.15 -5.82 1.02
C GLU A 232 19.90 -7.15 0.84
N THR A 233 21.21 -7.23 1.15
CA THR A 233 21.95 -8.49 1.07
C THR A 233 21.48 -9.55 2.07
N ILE A 234 20.97 -9.14 3.23
CA ILE A 234 20.48 -10.02 4.30
C ILE A 234 18.96 -10.07 4.39
N THR A 235 18.28 -9.16 3.72
CA THR A 235 16.82 -9.13 3.56
C THR A 235 16.46 -9.08 2.06
N PRO A 236 16.87 -10.11 1.27
CA PRO A 236 16.71 -10.04 -0.18
C PRO A 236 15.24 -9.89 -0.57
N ARG A 237 15.02 -9.34 -1.76
CA ARG A 237 13.69 -9.23 -2.34
C ARG A 237 13.01 -10.59 -2.41
N ILE A 238 11.70 -10.59 -2.27
CA ILE A 238 10.89 -11.79 -2.49
C ILE A 238 11.07 -12.21 -3.94
N PRO A 239 11.38 -13.49 -4.22
CA PRO A 239 11.47 -13.98 -5.59
C PRO A 239 10.15 -13.79 -6.33
N HIS A 240 10.17 -13.34 -7.58
CA HIS A 240 8.95 -13.12 -8.39
C HIS A 240 8.08 -14.39 -8.48
N GLN A 241 8.70 -15.58 -8.39
CA GLN A 241 7.97 -16.85 -8.36
C GLN A 241 6.98 -16.94 -7.17
N ALA A 242 7.25 -16.28 -6.04
CA ALA A 242 6.33 -16.28 -4.89
C ALA A 242 5.05 -15.48 -5.21
N TYR A 243 5.20 -14.37 -5.94
CA TYR A 243 4.05 -13.61 -6.46
C TYR A 243 3.27 -14.40 -7.50
N ALA A 244 3.94 -15.15 -8.38
CA ALA A 244 3.27 -16.03 -9.33
C ALA A 244 2.40 -17.09 -8.62
N VAL A 245 2.84 -17.61 -7.47
CA VAL A 245 2.05 -18.53 -6.63
C VAL A 245 0.85 -17.82 -6.02
N GLU A 246 1.05 -16.61 -5.46
CA GLU A 246 -0.05 -15.78 -4.91
C GLU A 246 -1.09 -15.48 -5.99
N ASN A 247 -0.67 -14.99 -7.15
CA ASN A 247 -1.56 -14.68 -8.27
C ASN A 247 -2.32 -15.91 -8.80
N SER A 248 -1.64 -17.05 -8.93
CA SER A 248 -2.30 -18.29 -9.35
C SER A 248 -3.36 -18.73 -8.35
N ALA A 249 -3.09 -18.61 -7.06
CA ALA A 249 -4.06 -18.91 -6.00
C ALA A 249 -5.22 -17.90 -6.02
N LEU A 250 -4.93 -16.59 -6.10
CA LEU A 250 -5.95 -15.54 -6.19
C LEU A 250 -6.92 -15.79 -7.35
N PHE A 251 -6.40 -15.95 -8.56
CA PHE A 251 -7.27 -16.13 -9.73
C PHE A 251 -8.04 -17.44 -9.72
N SER A 252 -7.59 -18.46 -9.00
CA SER A 252 -8.36 -19.69 -8.80
C SER A 252 -9.61 -19.51 -7.93
N LEU A 253 -9.66 -18.43 -7.14
CA LEU A 253 -10.79 -18.06 -6.30
C LEU A 253 -11.82 -17.19 -7.02
N PHE A 254 -11.53 -16.70 -8.23
CA PHE A 254 -12.45 -15.89 -9.02
C PHE A 254 -13.52 -16.79 -9.62
N THR A 255 -14.61 -16.97 -8.88
CA THR A 255 -15.76 -17.80 -9.22
C THR A 255 -17.05 -16.98 -9.25
N ASP A 256 -18.13 -17.52 -9.85
CA ASP A 256 -19.43 -16.85 -9.83
C ASP A 256 -19.93 -16.64 -8.38
N ASP A 257 -19.64 -17.56 -7.47
CA ASP A 257 -20.00 -17.45 -6.06
C ASP A 257 -19.25 -16.29 -5.38
N MET A 258 -17.94 -16.13 -5.65
CA MET A 258 -17.16 -15.00 -5.16
C MET A 258 -17.72 -13.67 -5.68
N VAL A 259 -18.04 -13.58 -6.98
CA VAL A 259 -18.65 -12.37 -7.57
C VAL A 259 -20.00 -12.06 -6.91
N ALA A 260 -20.83 -13.08 -6.67
CA ALA A 260 -22.11 -12.90 -5.96
C ALA A 260 -21.90 -12.43 -4.51
N SER A 261 -20.88 -12.94 -3.81
CA SER A 261 -20.47 -12.49 -2.48
C SER A 261 -20.04 -11.03 -2.50
N ALA A 262 -19.19 -10.63 -3.45
CA ALA A 262 -18.75 -9.24 -3.60
C ALA A 262 -19.92 -8.27 -3.84
N HIS A 263 -20.90 -8.64 -4.67
CA HIS A 263 -22.12 -7.85 -4.84
C HIS A 263 -22.94 -7.73 -3.55
N LYS A 264 -23.03 -8.81 -2.76
CA LYS A 264 -23.71 -8.80 -1.46
C LYS A 264 -23.02 -7.85 -0.48
N GLN A 265 -21.69 -7.85 -0.45
CA GLN A 265 -20.87 -6.97 0.38
C GLN A 265 -21.07 -5.49 0.00
N LEU A 266 -21.03 -5.17 -1.32
CA LEU A 266 -21.35 -3.82 -1.81
C LEU A 266 -22.76 -3.37 -1.42
N ALA A 267 -23.75 -4.26 -1.54
CA ALA A 267 -25.14 -3.97 -1.13
C ALA A 267 -25.28 -3.76 0.39
N ALA A 268 -24.40 -4.34 1.20
CA ALA A 268 -24.34 -4.13 2.64
C ALA A 268 -23.62 -2.86 3.07
N GLY A 269 -23.01 -2.12 2.12
CA GLY A 269 -22.38 -0.83 2.37
C GLY A 269 -20.84 -0.82 2.27
N VAL A 270 -20.20 -1.94 1.95
CA VAL A 270 -18.77 -1.97 1.63
C VAL A 270 -18.48 -0.98 0.49
N GLN A 271 -17.33 -0.32 0.55
CA GLN A 271 -16.94 0.76 -0.36
C GLN A 271 -17.82 2.02 -0.27
N THR A 272 -18.52 2.20 0.85
CA THR A 272 -19.10 3.50 1.24
C THR A 272 -18.38 4.03 2.46
N ARG A 273 -18.29 5.36 2.59
CA ARG A 273 -17.58 5.97 3.72
C ARG A 273 -18.12 5.54 5.10
N GLU A 274 -19.44 5.35 5.19
CA GLU A 274 -20.10 4.87 6.40
C GLU A 274 -19.76 3.40 6.68
N GLY A 275 -19.87 2.55 5.64
CA GLY A 275 -19.56 1.12 5.76
C GLY A 275 -18.09 0.86 6.07
N GLU A 276 -17.19 1.65 5.49
CA GLU A 276 -15.75 1.49 5.74
C GLU A 276 -15.33 1.83 7.18
N ARG A 277 -16.09 2.60 7.93
CA ARG A 277 -15.84 2.82 9.37
C ARG A 277 -16.11 1.57 10.21
N ASP A 278 -17.00 0.71 9.73
CA ASP A 278 -17.49 -0.50 10.42
C ASP A 278 -17.29 -1.77 9.57
N LEU A 279 -16.30 -1.78 8.68
CA LEU A 279 -16.12 -2.82 7.65
C LEU A 279 -16.09 -4.22 8.26
N GLU A 280 -15.28 -4.41 9.30
CA GLU A 280 -15.11 -5.71 9.95
C GLU A 280 -16.46 -6.24 10.46
N ARG A 281 -17.27 -5.41 11.12
CA ARG A 281 -18.60 -5.78 11.60
C ARG A 281 -19.58 -6.10 10.46
N ILE A 282 -19.50 -5.37 9.34
CA ILE A 282 -20.34 -5.67 8.16
C ILE A 282 -19.98 -7.04 7.60
N LEU A 283 -18.69 -7.30 7.39
CA LEU A 283 -18.21 -8.57 6.83
C LEU A 283 -18.56 -9.76 7.73
N ASP A 284 -18.43 -9.62 9.05
CA ASP A 284 -18.82 -10.66 10.02
C ASP A 284 -20.32 -10.97 10.02
N SER A 285 -21.16 -10.05 9.51
CA SER A 285 -22.63 -10.22 9.49
C SER A 285 -23.17 -10.86 8.21
N LEU A 286 -22.33 -11.07 7.19
CA LEU A 286 -22.71 -11.57 5.87
C LEU A 286 -22.54 -13.07 5.71
#